data_e720f6de69da0a4a88ab43619fde8876
#
_entry.id   e720f6de69da0a4a88ab43619fde8876
#
_cell.length_a   1.000
_cell.length_b   1.000
_cell.length_c   1.000
_cell.angle_alpha   90.00
_cell.angle_beta   90.00
_cell.angle_gamma   90.00
#
_symmetry.space_group_name_H-M   'P 1'
#
loop_
_entity.id
_entity.type
_entity.pdbx_description
1 polymer ?
#
loop_
_entity_poly.entity_id
_entity_poly.type
_entity_poly.pdbx_seq_one_letter_code
_entity_poly.pdbx_strand_id
1 'polypeptide(L)'
;MKGLNVKVNNLVKAYRLGKIEVQALRGLNMDVNAGEFIAIIGPSGSGKTTLLNVLGGLDTATAGTVQVGNVDLTSMSPTQLVDYRRETVGHIFQTLNLISTLTATENIELPMIARGVSRGKRKERVQELLEIVSLTDRANHKPEELSGGEQQRIAMAAALANDAPIILADEPTGELDTVNAKIVVDYLLKVNKELHKTIIMVTHDPSVARRTDRILRIEDGVIKMALAPTEMIGEEKAVSYVDQLRARLGEIDAQTLQLDNDFKSSKIDGDEYVEKRQSLKRTRDGLREELHRMGVVT
;
A
#
# COMPACT_ATOMS: atom_id res chain seq x y z
N MET A 1 -3.09 -22.54 -9.11
CA MET A 1 -1.64 -22.82 -8.80
C MET A 1 -1.37 -22.41 -7.35
N LYS A 2 -0.48 -23.12 -6.62
CA LYS A 2 -0.05 -22.71 -5.27
C LYS A 2 0.87 -21.50 -5.35
N GLY A 3 0.96 -20.73 -4.25
CA GLY A 3 1.85 -19.60 -4.13
C GLY A 3 3.33 -19.93 -4.35
N LEU A 4 4.09 -18.94 -4.76
CA LEU A 4 5.54 -19.04 -4.95
C LEU A 4 6.26 -18.22 -3.89
N ASN A 5 7.45 -18.63 -3.52
CA ASN A 5 8.34 -17.82 -2.68
C ASN A 5 8.93 -16.66 -3.50
N VAL A 6 9.24 -15.57 -2.82
CA VAL A 6 9.91 -14.40 -3.40
C VAL A 6 11.16 -14.11 -2.61
N LYS A 7 12.30 -13.98 -3.29
CA LYS A 7 13.58 -13.63 -2.69
C LYS A 7 14.21 -12.45 -3.40
N VAL A 8 14.53 -11.41 -2.64
CA VAL A 8 15.14 -10.19 -3.12
C VAL A 8 16.48 -9.99 -2.40
N ASN A 9 17.56 -9.83 -3.17
CA ASN A 9 18.88 -9.60 -2.62
C ASN A 9 19.50 -8.33 -3.19
N ASN A 10 19.90 -7.42 -2.31
CA ASN A 10 20.59 -6.16 -2.63
C ASN A 10 19.92 -5.37 -3.76
N LEU A 11 18.59 -5.33 -3.81
CA LEU A 11 17.84 -4.68 -4.87
C LEU A 11 18.04 -3.17 -4.85
N VAL A 12 18.56 -2.66 -5.96
CA VAL A 12 18.71 -1.22 -6.23
C VAL A 12 17.83 -0.84 -7.39
N LYS A 13 17.08 0.25 -7.23
CA LYS A 13 16.37 0.90 -8.33
C LYS A 13 16.63 2.39 -8.31
N ALA A 14 17.21 2.89 -9.39
CA ALA A 14 17.47 4.31 -9.61
C ALA A 14 16.72 4.81 -10.86
N TYR A 15 16.14 6.00 -10.75
CA TYR A 15 15.50 6.71 -11.85
C TYR A 15 16.32 7.94 -12.22
N ARG A 16 16.48 8.20 -13.51
CA ARG A 16 17.13 9.41 -14.02
C ARG A 16 16.08 10.44 -14.43
N LEU A 17 16.07 11.56 -13.74
CA LEU A 17 15.26 12.73 -14.04
C LEU A 17 16.16 13.85 -14.60
N GLY A 18 16.44 13.80 -15.90
CA GLY A 18 17.42 14.68 -16.51
C GLY A 18 18.84 14.43 -15.98
N LYS A 19 19.40 15.41 -15.23
CA LYS A 19 20.74 15.31 -14.61
C LYS A 19 20.71 14.75 -13.17
N ILE A 20 19.52 14.57 -12.60
CA ILE A 20 19.36 14.10 -11.22
C ILE A 20 19.10 12.60 -11.24
N GLU A 21 19.80 11.85 -10.40
CA GLU A 21 19.53 10.44 -10.13
C GLU A 21 18.84 10.30 -8.77
N VAL A 22 17.68 9.63 -8.75
CA VAL A 22 16.91 9.36 -7.54
C VAL A 22 16.89 7.86 -7.30
N GLN A 23 17.54 7.41 -6.24
CA GLN A 23 17.50 6.01 -5.82
C GLN A 23 16.24 5.75 -5.00
N ALA A 24 15.29 5.04 -5.60
CA ALA A 24 14.05 4.63 -4.95
C ALA A 24 14.23 3.39 -4.07
N LEU A 25 15.12 2.46 -4.47
CA LEU A 25 15.50 1.30 -3.65
C LEU A 25 17.03 1.27 -3.52
N ARG A 26 17.52 0.99 -2.30
CA ARG A 26 18.93 1.21 -1.92
C ARG A 26 19.56 -0.05 -1.32
N GLY A 27 19.56 -1.16 -2.07
CA GLY A 27 20.09 -2.44 -1.58
C GLY A 27 19.10 -3.19 -0.69
N LEU A 28 17.82 -3.17 -1.06
CA LEU A 28 16.75 -3.81 -0.32
C LEU A 28 16.88 -5.34 -0.34
N ASN A 29 16.70 -5.97 0.82
CA ASN A 29 16.66 -7.42 0.99
C ASN A 29 15.29 -7.84 1.54
N MET A 30 14.70 -8.91 0.98
CA MET A 30 13.39 -9.41 1.38
C MET A 30 13.25 -10.89 1.03
N ASP A 31 12.68 -11.66 1.95
CA ASP A 31 12.25 -13.03 1.72
C ASP A 31 10.76 -13.15 2.07
N VAL A 32 9.98 -13.79 1.17
CA VAL A 32 8.56 -14.12 1.38
C VAL A 32 8.35 -15.58 1.08
N ASN A 33 7.75 -16.31 2.00
CA ASN A 33 7.49 -17.74 1.81
C ASN A 33 6.32 -17.98 0.86
N ALA A 34 6.32 -19.15 0.21
CA ALA A 34 5.20 -19.56 -0.62
C ALA A 34 3.90 -19.66 0.23
N GLY A 35 2.84 -18.99 -0.21
CA GLY A 35 1.56 -18.94 0.50
C GLY A 35 1.52 -17.97 1.68
N GLU A 36 2.58 -17.18 1.92
CA GLU A 36 2.60 -16.15 2.95
C GLU A 36 1.82 -14.90 2.48
N PHE A 37 1.07 -14.26 3.38
CA PHE A 37 0.46 -12.96 3.17
C PHE A 37 1.20 -11.90 3.98
N ILE A 38 1.93 -11.03 3.33
CA ILE A 38 2.67 -9.95 3.99
C ILE A 38 2.11 -8.58 3.66
N ALA A 39 2.22 -7.65 4.62
CA ALA A 39 2.02 -6.22 4.39
C ALA A 39 3.36 -5.48 4.35
N ILE A 40 3.48 -4.51 3.46
CA ILE A 40 4.58 -3.55 3.40
C ILE A 40 4.04 -2.19 3.77
N ILE A 41 4.57 -1.60 4.84
CA ILE A 41 4.20 -0.27 5.33
C ILE A 41 5.41 0.68 5.24
N GLY A 42 5.15 1.97 5.29
CA GLY A 42 6.20 3.01 5.33
C GLY A 42 5.69 4.35 4.80
N PRO A 43 6.45 5.43 4.98
CA PRO A 43 6.07 6.76 4.55
C PRO A 43 5.91 6.87 3.03
N SER A 44 5.24 7.92 2.56
CA SER A 44 5.17 8.22 1.13
C SER A 44 6.58 8.42 0.57
N GLY A 45 6.82 7.94 -0.66
CA GLY A 45 8.12 8.03 -1.30
C GLY A 45 9.18 7.04 -0.81
N SER A 46 8.88 6.15 0.14
CA SER A 46 9.86 5.17 0.66
C SER A 46 10.23 4.03 -0.30
N GLY A 47 9.58 3.92 -1.48
CA GLY A 47 9.89 2.93 -2.50
C GLY A 47 8.93 1.73 -2.57
N LYS A 48 7.80 1.73 -1.85
CA LYS A 48 6.83 0.61 -1.80
C LYS A 48 6.28 0.24 -3.18
N THR A 49 5.71 1.18 -3.90
CA THR A 49 5.18 0.98 -5.26
C THR A 49 6.29 0.59 -6.24
N THR A 50 7.49 1.18 -6.10
CA THR A 50 8.65 0.79 -6.90
C THR A 50 9.02 -0.68 -6.69
N LEU A 51 9.02 -1.15 -5.44
CA LEU A 51 9.26 -2.56 -5.12
C LEU A 51 8.20 -3.45 -5.76
N LEU A 52 6.90 -3.13 -5.61
CA LEU A 52 5.82 -3.91 -6.25
C LEU A 52 5.96 -3.91 -7.78
N ASN A 53 6.31 -2.80 -8.40
CA ASN A 53 6.51 -2.73 -9.85
C ASN A 53 7.65 -3.62 -10.33
N VAL A 54 8.76 -3.68 -9.60
CA VAL A 54 9.88 -4.59 -9.91
C VAL A 54 9.47 -6.05 -9.71
N LEU A 55 8.81 -6.38 -8.60
CA LEU A 55 8.29 -7.73 -8.33
C LEU A 55 7.25 -8.16 -9.37
N GLY A 56 6.43 -7.23 -9.84
CA GLY A 56 5.42 -7.45 -10.88
C GLY A 56 5.98 -7.49 -12.30
N GLY A 57 7.27 -7.26 -12.50
CA GLY A 57 7.87 -7.18 -13.84
C GLY A 57 7.35 -6.01 -14.68
N LEU A 58 6.80 -4.98 -14.05
CA LEU A 58 6.40 -3.71 -14.68
C LEU A 58 7.59 -2.76 -14.82
N ASP A 59 8.60 -2.94 -13.96
CA ASP A 59 9.85 -2.20 -14.00
C ASP A 59 11.02 -3.18 -13.79
N THR A 60 12.24 -2.75 -14.11
CA THR A 60 13.45 -3.56 -14.00
C THR A 60 14.35 -3.06 -12.90
N ALA A 61 15.08 -3.96 -12.24
CA ALA A 61 16.12 -3.61 -11.29
C ALA A 61 17.27 -2.86 -11.95
N THR A 62 17.88 -1.89 -11.25
CA THR A 62 19.15 -1.29 -11.66
C THR A 62 20.32 -2.18 -11.26
N ALA A 63 20.25 -2.82 -10.10
CA ALA A 63 21.21 -3.81 -9.61
C ALA A 63 20.55 -4.72 -8.57
N GLY A 64 21.22 -5.80 -8.18
CA GLY A 64 20.70 -6.83 -7.28
C GLY A 64 19.95 -7.91 -8.03
N THR A 65 19.26 -8.82 -7.29
CA THR A 65 18.54 -9.96 -7.86
C THR A 65 17.14 -10.07 -7.25
N VAL A 66 16.19 -10.50 -8.09
CA VAL A 66 14.80 -10.78 -7.70
C VAL A 66 14.41 -12.16 -8.22
N GLN A 67 14.22 -13.10 -7.33
CA GLN A 67 13.79 -14.46 -7.64
C GLN A 67 12.35 -14.69 -7.19
N VAL A 68 11.54 -15.28 -8.08
CA VAL A 68 10.15 -15.67 -7.84
C VAL A 68 10.03 -17.15 -8.18
N GLY A 69 9.86 -17.98 -7.16
CA GLY A 69 10.02 -19.43 -7.32
C GLY A 69 11.43 -19.76 -7.84
N ASN A 70 11.47 -20.39 -9.02
CA ASN A 70 12.73 -20.75 -9.67
C ASN A 70 13.15 -19.75 -10.77
N VAL A 71 12.48 -18.60 -10.88
CA VAL A 71 12.65 -17.66 -11.96
C VAL A 71 13.38 -16.41 -11.45
N ASP A 72 14.46 -16.00 -12.11
CA ASP A 72 15.18 -14.74 -11.85
C ASP A 72 14.66 -13.64 -12.79
N LEU A 73 13.91 -12.69 -12.24
CA LEU A 73 13.33 -11.59 -12.99
C LEU A 73 14.39 -10.62 -13.56
N THR A 74 15.54 -10.53 -12.89
CA THR A 74 16.58 -9.58 -13.29
C THR A 74 17.30 -10.00 -14.57
N SER A 75 17.22 -11.27 -14.96
CA SER A 75 17.78 -11.82 -16.19
C SER A 75 16.78 -11.90 -17.35
N MET A 76 15.50 -11.57 -17.13
CA MET A 76 14.45 -11.68 -18.12
C MET A 76 14.50 -10.57 -19.19
N SER A 77 14.28 -10.97 -20.43
CA SER A 77 14.00 -10.04 -21.54
C SER A 77 12.61 -9.38 -21.38
N PRO A 78 12.36 -8.24 -22.04
CA PRO A 78 11.04 -7.61 -22.03
C PRO A 78 9.89 -8.54 -22.43
N THR A 79 10.10 -9.45 -23.39
CA THR A 79 9.11 -10.43 -23.83
C THR A 79 8.82 -11.45 -22.73
N GLN A 80 9.86 -11.97 -22.06
CA GLN A 80 9.70 -12.91 -20.95
C GLN A 80 8.98 -12.26 -19.75
N LEU A 81 9.22 -10.97 -19.48
CA LEU A 81 8.47 -10.23 -18.46
C LEU A 81 6.98 -10.08 -18.81
N VAL A 82 6.61 -10.03 -20.09
CA VAL A 82 5.18 -10.06 -20.50
C VAL A 82 4.54 -11.39 -20.11
N ASP A 83 5.20 -12.51 -20.41
CA ASP A 83 4.69 -13.84 -20.08
C ASP A 83 4.64 -14.06 -18.55
N TYR A 84 5.67 -13.61 -17.83
CA TYR A 84 5.68 -13.60 -16.37
C TYR A 84 4.47 -12.88 -15.79
N ARG A 85 4.16 -11.67 -16.27
CA ARG A 85 2.96 -10.92 -15.80
C ARG A 85 1.66 -11.66 -16.10
N ARG A 86 1.55 -12.28 -17.25
CA ARG A 86 0.33 -13.02 -17.65
C ARG A 86 0.08 -14.26 -16.82
N GLU A 87 1.14 -14.95 -16.41
CA GLU A 87 1.05 -16.29 -15.82
C GLU A 87 1.27 -16.31 -14.31
N THR A 88 2.11 -15.42 -13.80
CA THR A 88 2.61 -15.51 -12.44
C THR A 88 2.06 -14.44 -11.52
N VAL A 89 1.65 -13.28 -12.05
CA VAL A 89 1.25 -12.14 -11.23
C VAL A 89 -0.20 -11.74 -11.46
N GLY A 90 -0.98 -11.66 -10.37
CA GLY A 90 -2.21 -10.88 -10.30
C GLY A 90 -1.93 -9.54 -9.66
N HIS A 91 -2.10 -8.44 -10.39
CA HIS A 91 -1.77 -7.11 -9.88
C HIS A 91 -3.05 -6.33 -9.58
N ILE A 92 -3.20 -5.89 -8.33
CA ILE A 92 -4.24 -4.99 -7.87
C ILE A 92 -3.57 -3.62 -7.69
N PHE A 93 -3.94 -2.67 -8.54
CA PHE A 93 -3.36 -1.33 -8.55
C PHE A 93 -4.12 -0.39 -7.61
N GLN A 94 -3.46 0.65 -7.14
CA GLN A 94 -4.08 1.73 -6.39
C GLN A 94 -5.17 2.43 -7.22
N THR A 95 -4.88 2.73 -8.49
CA THR A 95 -5.88 3.15 -9.47
C THR A 95 -6.50 1.89 -10.08
N LEU A 96 -7.82 1.80 -10.08
CA LEU A 96 -8.59 0.58 -10.39
C LEU A 96 -8.23 -0.11 -11.70
N ASN A 97 -7.66 0.61 -12.68
CA ASN A 97 -7.25 0.13 -14.01
C ASN A 97 -8.36 -0.64 -14.79
N LEU A 98 -9.63 -0.35 -14.48
CA LEU A 98 -10.74 -0.87 -15.25
C LEU A 98 -10.90 -0.10 -16.57
N ILE A 99 -11.22 -0.81 -17.63
CA ILE A 99 -11.52 -0.19 -18.92
C ILE A 99 -12.97 0.28 -18.87
N SER A 100 -13.18 1.59 -18.91
CA SER A 100 -14.48 2.24 -18.73
C SER A 100 -15.53 1.84 -19.76
N THR A 101 -15.12 1.47 -20.98
CA THR A 101 -16.02 1.06 -22.06
C THR A 101 -16.47 -0.38 -21.95
N LEU A 102 -15.81 -1.21 -21.12
CA LEU A 102 -16.11 -2.63 -20.91
C LEU A 102 -16.98 -2.83 -19.67
N THR A 103 -17.84 -3.83 -19.71
CA THR A 103 -18.63 -4.29 -18.56
C THR A 103 -17.75 -4.94 -17.49
N ALA A 104 -18.30 -5.20 -16.30
CA ALA A 104 -17.63 -5.93 -15.23
C ALA A 104 -17.17 -7.33 -15.72
N THR A 105 -18.04 -8.06 -16.40
CA THR A 105 -17.71 -9.34 -17.04
C THR A 105 -16.50 -9.22 -17.98
N GLU A 106 -16.52 -8.25 -18.89
CA GLU A 106 -15.48 -8.06 -19.91
C GLU A 106 -14.14 -7.63 -19.28
N ASN A 107 -14.17 -6.78 -18.24
CA ASN A 107 -12.97 -6.41 -17.48
C ASN A 107 -12.31 -7.63 -16.80
N ILE A 108 -13.11 -8.52 -16.20
CA ILE A 108 -12.61 -9.76 -15.57
C ILE A 108 -12.11 -10.75 -16.65
N GLU A 109 -12.76 -10.79 -17.81
CA GLU A 109 -12.43 -11.72 -18.90
C GLU A 109 -11.13 -11.36 -19.62
N LEU A 110 -10.80 -10.08 -19.69
CA LEU A 110 -9.70 -9.54 -20.49
C LEU A 110 -8.33 -10.18 -20.22
N PRO A 111 -7.88 -10.38 -18.98
CA PRO A 111 -6.60 -11.06 -18.69
C PRO A 111 -6.56 -12.50 -19.23
N MET A 112 -7.68 -13.21 -19.22
CA MET A 112 -7.80 -14.57 -19.73
C MET A 112 -7.80 -14.61 -21.26
N ILE A 113 -8.37 -13.59 -21.92
CA ILE A 113 -8.28 -13.42 -23.39
C ILE A 113 -6.81 -13.25 -23.79
N ALA A 114 -6.08 -12.37 -23.08
CA ALA A 114 -4.66 -12.14 -23.33
C ALA A 114 -3.80 -13.41 -23.16
N ARG A 115 -4.26 -14.39 -22.35
CA ARG A 115 -3.61 -15.68 -22.12
C ARG A 115 -4.09 -16.77 -23.12
N GLY A 116 -5.05 -16.47 -23.98
CA GLY A 116 -5.59 -17.44 -24.96
C GLY A 116 -6.52 -18.50 -24.34
N VAL A 117 -7.12 -18.24 -23.18
CA VAL A 117 -8.07 -19.15 -22.53
C VAL A 117 -9.33 -19.25 -23.38
N SER A 118 -9.83 -20.47 -23.60
CA SER A 118 -11.04 -20.73 -24.42
C SER A 118 -12.29 -20.05 -23.82
N ARG A 119 -13.22 -19.63 -24.67
CA ARG A 119 -14.43 -18.90 -24.30
C ARG A 119 -15.26 -19.59 -23.21
N GLY A 120 -15.42 -20.91 -23.29
CA GLY A 120 -16.18 -21.68 -22.29
C GLY A 120 -15.56 -21.55 -20.88
N LYS A 121 -14.24 -21.82 -20.79
CA LYS A 121 -13.50 -21.71 -19.53
C LYS A 121 -13.49 -20.28 -18.97
N ARG A 122 -13.40 -19.26 -19.85
CA ARG A 122 -13.48 -17.87 -19.41
C ARG A 122 -14.84 -17.56 -18.77
N LYS A 123 -15.94 -18.00 -19.41
CA LYS A 123 -17.30 -17.77 -18.90
C LYS A 123 -17.51 -18.40 -17.52
N GLU A 124 -17.09 -19.65 -17.35
CA GLU A 124 -17.16 -20.35 -16.06
C GLU A 124 -16.35 -19.61 -14.99
N ARG A 125 -15.13 -19.22 -15.33
CA ARG A 125 -14.25 -18.51 -14.38
C ARG A 125 -14.75 -17.13 -14.02
N VAL A 126 -15.31 -16.36 -14.95
CA VAL A 126 -15.92 -15.05 -14.69
C VAL A 126 -17.11 -15.19 -13.74
N GLN A 127 -17.97 -16.18 -13.96
CA GLN A 127 -19.12 -16.45 -13.09
C GLN A 127 -18.66 -16.76 -11.68
N GLU A 128 -17.68 -17.66 -11.51
CA GLU A 128 -17.08 -17.98 -10.21
C GLU A 128 -16.53 -16.75 -9.51
N LEU A 129 -15.78 -15.91 -10.23
CA LEU A 129 -15.18 -14.70 -9.67
C LEU A 129 -16.22 -13.64 -9.27
N LEU A 130 -17.27 -13.47 -10.06
CA LEU A 130 -18.38 -12.57 -9.73
C LEU A 130 -19.15 -13.04 -8.49
N GLU A 131 -19.35 -14.34 -8.31
CA GLU A 131 -19.93 -14.91 -7.10
C GLU A 131 -19.04 -14.66 -5.88
N ILE A 132 -17.74 -14.89 -6.02
CA ILE A 132 -16.74 -14.69 -4.98
C ILE A 132 -16.74 -13.23 -4.48
N VAL A 133 -16.81 -12.24 -5.40
CA VAL A 133 -16.83 -10.82 -5.04
C VAL A 133 -18.25 -10.29 -4.75
N SER A 134 -19.28 -11.16 -4.79
CA SER A 134 -20.69 -10.84 -4.56
C SER A 134 -21.22 -9.73 -5.48
N LEU A 135 -20.92 -9.84 -6.80
CA LEU A 135 -21.33 -8.88 -7.83
C LEU A 135 -21.93 -9.54 -9.08
N THR A 136 -22.57 -10.70 -8.91
CA THR A 136 -23.23 -11.42 -10.01
C THR A 136 -24.31 -10.58 -10.69
N ASP A 137 -25.07 -9.80 -9.92
CA ASP A 137 -26.10 -8.87 -10.38
C ASP A 137 -25.53 -7.63 -11.09
N ARG A 138 -24.23 -7.38 -10.97
CA ARG A 138 -23.51 -6.28 -11.60
C ARG A 138 -22.70 -6.68 -12.83
N ALA A 139 -22.80 -7.94 -13.26
CA ALA A 139 -22.00 -8.52 -14.35
C ALA A 139 -21.99 -7.68 -15.65
N ASN A 140 -23.11 -7.06 -16.00
CA ASN A 140 -23.28 -6.28 -17.22
C ASN A 140 -23.12 -4.77 -17.02
N HIS A 141 -22.83 -4.30 -15.80
CA HIS A 141 -22.60 -2.88 -15.52
C HIS A 141 -21.20 -2.46 -15.96
N LYS A 142 -21.10 -1.22 -16.43
CA LYS A 142 -19.81 -0.57 -16.71
C LYS A 142 -19.26 0.08 -15.44
N PRO A 143 -17.96 0.41 -15.38
CA PRO A 143 -17.36 1.04 -14.20
C PRO A 143 -18.11 2.29 -13.72
N GLU A 144 -18.59 3.16 -14.61
CA GLU A 144 -19.33 4.36 -14.26
C GLU A 144 -20.69 4.11 -13.57
N GLU A 145 -21.22 2.90 -13.70
CA GLU A 145 -22.48 2.46 -13.09
C GLU A 145 -22.27 1.74 -11.75
N LEU A 146 -21.02 1.62 -11.30
CA LEU A 146 -20.59 0.93 -10.09
C LEU A 146 -20.07 1.92 -9.04
N SER A 147 -20.34 1.65 -7.77
CA SER A 147 -19.68 2.36 -6.67
C SER A 147 -18.18 2.06 -6.63
N GLY A 148 -17.36 2.93 -6.00
CA GLY A 148 -15.92 2.72 -5.89
C GLY A 148 -15.55 1.37 -5.28
N GLY A 149 -16.27 0.93 -4.25
CA GLY A 149 -16.08 -0.40 -3.65
C GLY A 149 -16.44 -1.56 -4.58
N GLU A 150 -17.48 -1.42 -5.42
CA GLU A 150 -17.82 -2.42 -6.45
C GLU A 150 -16.75 -2.47 -7.53
N GLN A 151 -16.29 -1.30 -8.01
CA GLN A 151 -15.18 -1.22 -8.98
C GLN A 151 -13.92 -1.89 -8.45
N GLN A 152 -13.54 -1.65 -7.18
CA GLN A 152 -12.39 -2.28 -6.56
C GLN A 152 -12.51 -3.79 -6.53
N ARG A 153 -13.70 -4.33 -6.18
CA ARG A 153 -13.94 -5.77 -6.20
C ARG A 153 -13.88 -6.37 -7.61
N ILE A 154 -14.31 -5.64 -8.64
CA ILE A 154 -14.14 -6.08 -10.04
C ILE A 154 -12.65 -6.08 -10.43
N ALA A 155 -11.88 -5.04 -10.06
CA ALA A 155 -10.44 -5.00 -10.32
C ALA A 155 -9.71 -6.17 -9.64
N MET A 156 -10.10 -6.53 -8.42
CA MET A 156 -9.58 -7.71 -7.72
C MET A 156 -9.95 -9.02 -8.45
N ALA A 157 -11.20 -9.17 -8.88
CA ALA A 157 -11.63 -10.33 -9.65
C ALA A 157 -10.82 -10.47 -10.95
N ALA A 158 -10.55 -9.36 -11.65
CA ALA A 158 -9.70 -9.34 -12.84
C ALA A 158 -8.25 -9.76 -12.53
N ALA A 159 -7.67 -9.30 -11.42
CA ALA A 159 -6.33 -9.73 -10.98
C ALA A 159 -6.23 -11.24 -10.68
N LEU A 160 -7.34 -11.86 -10.26
CA LEU A 160 -7.43 -13.29 -9.95
C LEU A 160 -7.86 -14.17 -11.12
N ALA A 161 -8.19 -13.56 -12.27
CA ALA A 161 -8.77 -14.27 -13.41
C ALA A 161 -7.86 -15.41 -13.93
N ASN A 162 -6.56 -15.16 -14.02
CA ASN A 162 -5.57 -16.12 -14.52
C ASN A 162 -5.06 -17.13 -13.47
N ASP A 163 -5.64 -17.17 -12.28
CA ASP A 163 -5.20 -18.05 -11.17
C ASP A 163 -3.70 -17.89 -10.82
N ALA A 164 -3.19 -16.67 -10.89
CA ALA A 164 -1.79 -16.34 -10.63
C ALA A 164 -1.35 -16.83 -9.23
N PRO A 165 -0.12 -17.36 -9.09
CA PRO A 165 0.40 -17.82 -7.80
C PRO A 165 0.78 -16.66 -6.87
N ILE A 166 1.06 -15.47 -7.40
CA ILE A 166 1.41 -14.27 -6.63
C ILE A 166 0.38 -13.17 -6.88
N ILE A 167 -0.07 -12.55 -5.81
CA ILE A 167 -0.91 -11.35 -5.84
C ILE A 167 -0.11 -10.18 -5.27
N LEU A 168 0.04 -9.14 -6.07
CA LEU A 168 0.63 -7.87 -5.66
C LEU A 168 -0.47 -6.83 -5.55
N ALA A 169 -0.65 -6.26 -4.37
CA ALA A 169 -1.71 -5.28 -4.10
C ALA A 169 -1.11 -3.95 -3.64
N ASP A 170 -1.25 -2.91 -4.44
CA ASP A 170 -0.79 -1.55 -4.11
C ASP A 170 -1.96 -0.75 -3.58
N GLU A 171 -2.00 -0.51 -2.28
CA GLU A 171 -3.03 0.22 -1.55
C GLU A 171 -4.48 -0.18 -1.92
N PRO A 172 -4.84 -1.47 -1.84
CA PRO A 172 -6.11 -1.98 -2.37
C PRO A 172 -7.35 -1.44 -1.63
N THR A 173 -7.17 -0.72 -0.54
CA THR A 173 -8.24 -0.16 0.31
C THR A 173 -8.16 1.36 0.42
N GLY A 174 -7.20 2.02 -0.23
CA GLY A 174 -6.87 3.44 -0.01
C GLY A 174 -7.99 4.44 -0.34
N GLU A 175 -8.88 4.09 -1.27
CA GLU A 175 -10.00 4.94 -1.70
C GLU A 175 -11.37 4.44 -1.18
N LEU A 176 -11.37 3.45 -0.26
CA LEU A 176 -12.59 2.83 0.22
C LEU A 176 -12.97 3.29 1.63
N ASP A 177 -14.29 3.33 1.89
CA ASP A 177 -14.78 3.43 3.26
C ASP A 177 -14.42 2.19 4.08
N THR A 178 -14.53 2.28 5.39
CA THR A 178 -14.12 1.23 6.33
C THR A 178 -14.83 -0.11 6.08
N VAL A 179 -16.09 -0.10 5.63
CA VAL A 179 -16.87 -1.33 5.38
C VAL A 179 -16.35 -2.03 4.13
N ASN A 180 -16.20 -1.29 3.03
CA ASN A 180 -15.67 -1.83 1.78
C ASN A 180 -14.20 -2.26 1.92
N ALA A 181 -13.37 -1.50 2.64
CA ALA A 181 -12.00 -1.87 2.96
C ALA A 181 -11.92 -3.23 3.68
N LYS A 182 -12.79 -3.45 4.67
CA LYS A 182 -12.87 -4.74 5.38
C LYS A 182 -13.23 -5.89 4.44
N ILE A 183 -14.22 -5.70 3.56
CA ILE A 183 -14.64 -6.72 2.57
C ILE A 183 -13.47 -7.10 1.67
N VAL A 184 -12.72 -6.12 1.15
CA VAL A 184 -11.55 -6.34 0.29
C VAL A 184 -10.47 -7.15 1.00
N VAL A 185 -10.15 -6.81 2.24
CA VAL A 185 -9.13 -7.53 3.04
C VAL A 185 -9.60 -8.94 3.41
N ASP A 186 -10.87 -9.11 3.80
CA ASP A 186 -11.47 -10.43 4.07
C ASP A 186 -11.36 -11.34 2.85
N TYR A 187 -11.54 -10.75 1.68
CA TYR A 187 -11.42 -11.46 0.42
C TYR A 187 -9.97 -11.89 0.12
N LEU A 188 -8.99 -10.99 0.28
CA LEU A 188 -7.57 -11.33 0.10
C LEU A 188 -7.15 -12.42 1.08
N LEU A 189 -7.61 -12.37 2.34
CA LEU A 189 -7.37 -13.41 3.34
C LEU A 189 -7.96 -14.76 2.91
N LYS A 190 -9.17 -14.76 2.36
CA LYS A 190 -9.82 -15.97 1.84
C LYS A 190 -9.00 -16.56 0.69
N VAL A 191 -8.59 -15.75 -0.27
CA VAL A 191 -7.72 -16.17 -1.41
C VAL A 191 -6.40 -16.74 -0.91
N ASN A 192 -5.76 -16.12 0.08
CA ASN A 192 -4.54 -16.64 0.67
C ASN A 192 -4.75 -17.99 1.34
N LYS A 193 -5.74 -18.10 2.24
CA LYS A 193 -5.98 -19.30 3.06
C LYS A 193 -6.52 -20.49 2.26
N GLU A 194 -7.48 -20.26 1.36
CA GLU A 194 -8.15 -21.33 0.61
C GLU A 194 -7.37 -21.72 -0.66
N LEU A 195 -6.78 -20.75 -1.35
CA LEU A 195 -6.06 -20.98 -2.60
C LEU A 195 -4.55 -21.02 -2.42
N HIS A 196 -4.05 -20.81 -1.21
CA HIS A 196 -2.63 -20.80 -0.87
C HIS A 196 -1.78 -19.89 -1.77
N LYS A 197 -2.30 -18.71 -2.13
CA LYS A 197 -1.58 -17.70 -2.92
C LYS A 197 -0.61 -16.93 -2.04
N THR A 198 0.55 -16.60 -2.58
CA THR A 198 1.45 -15.62 -1.93
C THR A 198 0.89 -14.23 -2.20
N ILE A 199 0.71 -13.42 -1.16
CA ILE A 199 0.18 -12.06 -1.29
C ILE A 199 1.17 -11.07 -0.68
N ILE A 200 1.52 -10.05 -1.46
CA ILE A 200 2.35 -8.91 -1.02
C ILE A 200 1.50 -7.67 -1.19
N MET A 201 1.11 -7.06 -0.09
CA MET A 201 0.24 -5.89 -0.07
C MET A 201 0.99 -4.68 0.48
N VAL A 202 0.92 -3.57 -0.23
CA VAL A 202 1.31 -2.25 0.28
C VAL A 202 0.08 -1.60 0.89
N THR A 203 0.20 -1.06 2.08
CA THR A 203 -0.85 -0.29 2.73
C THR A 203 -0.26 0.74 3.70
N HIS A 204 -0.96 1.85 3.87
CA HIS A 204 -0.68 2.81 4.94
C HIS A 204 -1.64 2.64 6.13
N ASP A 205 -2.64 1.73 6.03
CA ASP A 205 -3.60 1.44 7.10
C ASP A 205 -3.07 0.33 8.03
N PRO A 206 -2.72 0.68 9.29
CA PRO A 206 -2.23 -0.30 10.25
C PRO A 206 -3.25 -1.39 10.59
N SER A 207 -4.56 -1.06 10.55
CA SER A 207 -5.62 -2.03 10.85
C SER A 207 -5.69 -3.14 9.78
N VAL A 208 -5.42 -2.79 8.53
CA VAL A 208 -5.30 -3.70 7.40
C VAL A 208 -4.00 -4.52 7.50
N ALA A 209 -2.87 -3.87 7.77
CA ALA A 209 -1.57 -4.54 7.91
C ALA A 209 -1.57 -5.61 9.01
N ARG A 210 -2.21 -5.37 10.15
CA ARG A 210 -2.34 -6.32 11.27
C ARG A 210 -3.06 -7.62 10.93
N ARG A 211 -3.73 -7.68 9.80
CA ARG A 211 -4.47 -8.88 9.36
C ARG A 211 -3.63 -9.84 8.53
N THR A 212 -2.39 -9.48 8.22
CA THR A 212 -1.44 -10.30 7.45
C THR A 212 -0.59 -11.19 8.36
N ASP A 213 0.18 -12.11 7.80
CA ASP A 213 1.03 -13.01 8.58
C ASP A 213 2.27 -12.27 9.12
N ARG A 214 2.79 -11.29 8.37
CA ARG A 214 3.99 -10.51 8.71
C ARG A 214 3.93 -9.12 8.09
N ILE A 215 4.55 -8.16 8.78
CA ILE A 215 4.61 -6.76 8.35
C ILE A 215 6.08 -6.38 8.13
N LEU A 216 6.37 -5.80 6.99
CA LEU A 216 7.68 -5.24 6.64
C LEU A 216 7.58 -3.72 6.58
N ARG A 217 8.47 -3.03 7.29
CA ARG A 217 8.56 -1.58 7.27
C ARG A 217 9.69 -1.14 6.35
N ILE A 218 9.32 -0.40 5.30
CA ILE A 218 10.27 0.19 4.35
C ILE A 218 10.45 1.69 4.63
N GLU A 219 11.71 2.13 4.72
CA GLU A 219 12.10 3.52 4.85
C GLU A 219 13.33 3.78 3.99
N ASP A 220 13.37 4.90 3.29
CA ASP A 220 14.50 5.31 2.43
C ASP A 220 14.98 4.21 1.46
N GLY A 221 14.05 3.42 0.93
CA GLY A 221 14.35 2.38 -0.05
C GLY A 221 14.97 1.11 0.52
N VAL A 222 14.95 0.90 1.84
CA VAL A 222 15.41 -0.33 2.51
C VAL A 222 14.37 -0.84 3.51
N ILE A 223 14.32 -2.16 3.74
CA ILE A 223 13.52 -2.73 4.81
C ILE A 223 14.28 -2.54 6.13
N LYS A 224 13.69 -1.80 7.04
CA LYS A 224 14.27 -1.50 8.37
C LYS A 224 13.87 -2.52 9.41
N MET A 225 12.68 -3.06 9.32
CA MET A 225 12.09 -3.91 10.35
C MET A 225 11.12 -4.92 9.75
N ALA A 226 11.10 -6.12 10.34
CA ALA A 226 10.06 -7.12 10.14
C ALA A 226 9.33 -7.30 11.47
N LEU A 227 8.02 -7.09 11.50
CA LEU A 227 7.19 -7.09 12.70
C LEU A 227 6.18 -8.24 12.64
N ALA A 228 5.92 -8.86 13.77
CA ALA A 228 4.71 -9.65 13.92
C ALA A 228 3.49 -8.71 14.02
N PRO A 229 2.31 -9.11 13.50
CA PRO A 229 1.10 -8.26 13.55
C PRO A 229 0.73 -7.77 14.95
N THR A 230 1.06 -8.55 15.99
CA THR A 230 0.83 -8.22 17.40
C THR A 230 1.76 -7.13 17.94
N GLU A 231 2.93 -6.94 17.35
CA GLU A 231 3.93 -5.96 17.80
C GLU A 231 3.55 -4.53 17.38
N MET A 232 2.78 -4.36 16.29
CA MET A 232 2.28 -3.05 15.86
C MET A 232 1.35 -2.35 16.85
N ILE A 233 0.72 -3.09 17.77
CA ILE A 233 -0.22 -2.50 18.75
C ILE A 233 0.50 -1.54 19.70
N GLY A 234 1.78 -1.82 20.01
CA GLY A 234 2.61 -0.96 20.86
C GLY A 234 3.11 0.29 20.15
N GLU A 235 3.54 0.15 18.89
CA GLU A 235 4.06 1.27 18.09
C GLU A 235 2.99 2.28 17.69
N GLU A 236 1.79 1.82 17.33
CA GLU A 236 0.69 2.69 16.91
C GLU A 236 0.22 3.63 18.04
N LYS A 237 0.16 3.13 19.29
CA LYS A 237 -0.16 3.98 20.45
C LYS A 237 0.92 5.04 20.66
N ALA A 238 2.19 4.70 20.47
CA ALA A 238 3.31 5.62 20.63
C ALA A 238 3.35 6.66 19.49
N VAL A 239 3.22 6.24 18.24
CA VAL A 239 3.21 7.13 17.05
C VAL A 239 1.98 8.04 17.07
N SER A 240 0.79 7.51 17.34
CA SER A 240 -0.44 8.32 17.45
C SER A 240 -0.36 9.35 18.58
N TYR A 241 0.25 8.99 19.71
CA TYR A 241 0.42 9.92 20.83
C TYR A 241 1.46 11.01 20.52
N VAL A 242 2.59 10.64 19.92
CA VAL A 242 3.61 11.59 19.46
C VAL A 242 3.04 12.55 18.41
N ASP A 243 2.25 12.04 17.46
CA ASP A 243 1.63 12.88 16.44
C ASP A 243 0.59 13.83 17.03
N GLN A 244 -0.17 13.40 18.02
CA GLN A 244 -1.08 14.28 18.78
C GLN A 244 -0.32 15.38 19.54
N LEU A 245 0.79 15.04 20.18
CA LEU A 245 1.64 16.02 20.86
C LEU A 245 2.25 17.03 19.88
N ARG A 246 2.71 16.58 18.70
CA ARG A 246 3.24 17.46 17.65
C ARG A 246 2.17 18.38 17.06
N ALA A 247 0.98 17.85 16.79
CA ALA A 247 -0.15 18.66 16.29
C ALA A 247 -0.50 19.75 17.30
N ARG A 248 -0.59 19.39 18.59
CA ARG A 248 -0.88 20.35 19.65
C ARG A 248 0.23 21.39 19.85
N LEU A 249 1.49 21.00 19.66
CA LEU A 249 2.62 21.94 19.65
C LEU A 249 2.49 22.95 18.51
N GLY A 250 2.14 22.50 17.30
CA GLY A 250 1.88 23.37 16.14
C GLY A 250 0.71 24.34 16.38
N GLU A 251 -0.36 23.90 17.03
CA GLU A 251 -1.48 24.79 17.41
C GLU A 251 -1.03 25.88 18.41
N ILE A 252 -0.23 25.54 19.41
CA ILE A 252 0.31 26.49 20.39
C ILE A 252 1.26 27.51 19.72
N ASP A 253 2.10 27.06 18.78
CA ASP A 253 2.98 27.97 18.04
C ASP A 253 2.18 28.92 17.14
N ALA A 254 1.10 28.45 16.49
CA ALA A 254 0.20 29.29 15.72
C ALA A 254 -0.55 30.31 16.61
N GLN A 255 -1.06 29.90 17.77
CA GLN A 255 -1.70 30.79 18.74
C GLN A 255 -0.72 31.84 19.27
N THR A 256 0.53 31.48 19.49
CA THR A 256 1.57 32.42 19.94
C THR A 256 1.84 33.47 18.88
N LEU A 257 1.94 33.05 17.60
CA LEU A 257 2.14 33.98 16.48
C LEU A 257 0.94 34.94 16.31
N GLN A 258 -0.27 34.42 16.45
CA GLN A 258 -1.48 35.24 16.40
C GLN A 258 -1.53 36.25 17.55
N LEU A 259 -1.21 35.82 18.78
CA LEU A 259 -1.14 36.70 19.95
C LEU A 259 -0.11 37.82 19.77
N ASP A 260 1.09 37.52 19.24
CA ASP A 260 2.13 38.50 18.91
C ASP A 260 1.65 39.53 17.87
N ASN A 261 0.88 39.09 16.87
CA ASN A 261 0.30 39.99 15.84
C ASN A 261 -0.82 40.86 16.40
N ASP A 262 -1.65 40.34 17.28
CA ASP A 262 -2.75 41.07 17.90
C ASP A 262 -2.20 42.15 18.85
N PHE A 263 -1.11 41.87 19.59
CA PHE A 263 -0.42 42.85 20.37
C PHE A 263 0.23 43.94 19.52
N LYS A 264 0.95 43.59 18.44
CA LYS A 264 1.55 44.56 17.49
C LYS A 264 0.51 45.47 16.83
N SER A 265 -0.70 44.98 16.63
CA SER A 265 -1.80 45.75 16.06
C SER A 265 -2.65 46.47 17.10
N SER A 266 -2.20 46.53 18.37
CA SER A 266 -2.87 47.18 19.49
C SER A 266 -4.31 46.68 19.74
N LYS A 267 -4.60 45.42 19.45
CA LYS A 267 -5.90 44.80 19.70
C LYS A 267 -6.04 44.26 21.12
N ILE A 268 -4.92 44.02 21.80
CA ILE A 268 -4.86 43.55 23.17
C ILE A 268 -3.91 44.44 23.96
N ASP A 269 -4.14 44.60 25.27
CA ASP A 269 -3.26 45.35 26.13
C ASP A 269 -2.03 44.57 26.59
N GLY A 270 -1.07 45.28 27.27
CA GLY A 270 0.21 44.68 27.66
C GLY A 270 0.07 43.61 28.73
N ASP A 271 -0.84 43.79 29.69
CA ASP A 271 -1.03 42.83 30.78
C ASP A 271 -1.69 41.55 30.30
N GLU A 272 -2.72 41.66 29.48
CA GLU A 272 -3.38 40.51 28.81
C GLU A 272 -2.41 39.76 27.92
N TYR A 273 -1.57 40.45 27.15
CA TYR A 273 -0.53 39.84 26.33
C TYR A 273 0.46 39.01 27.14
N VAL A 274 0.98 39.58 28.24
CA VAL A 274 1.97 38.90 29.10
C VAL A 274 1.38 37.65 29.74
N GLU A 275 0.15 37.72 30.26
CA GLU A 275 -0.53 36.58 30.87
C GLU A 275 -0.75 35.43 29.88
N LYS A 276 -1.34 35.75 28.73
CA LYS A 276 -1.61 34.75 27.67
C LYS A 276 -0.32 34.12 27.12
N ARG A 277 0.71 34.94 26.91
CA ARG A 277 2.00 34.46 26.41
C ARG A 277 2.71 33.56 27.40
N GLN A 278 2.64 33.84 28.70
CA GLN A 278 3.21 32.97 29.75
C GLN A 278 2.46 31.63 29.81
N SER A 279 1.14 31.62 29.68
CA SER A 279 0.32 30.41 29.65
C SER A 279 0.69 29.53 28.46
N LEU A 280 0.73 30.11 27.25
CA LEU A 280 1.11 29.36 26.01
C LEU A 280 2.54 28.81 26.12
N LYS A 281 3.48 29.58 26.66
CA LYS A 281 4.85 29.13 26.87
C LYS A 281 4.94 27.95 27.83
N ARG A 282 4.24 27.95 28.95
CA ARG A 282 4.22 26.81 29.90
C ARG A 282 3.69 25.54 29.24
N THR A 283 2.60 25.68 28.50
CA THR A 283 2.00 24.54 27.78
C THR A 283 2.97 24.00 26.72
N ARG A 284 3.60 24.84 25.93
CA ARG A 284 4.60 24.49 24.93
C ARG A 284 5.79 23.75 25.53
N ASP A 285 6.35 24.29 26.61
CA ASP A 285 7.53 23.73 27.29
C ASP A 285 7.19 22.34 27.88
N GLY A 286 6.00 22.15 28.46
CA GLY A 286 5.52 20.83 28.91
C GLY A 286 5.38 19.81 27.79
N LEU A 287 4.81 20.19 26.63
CA LEU A 287 4.69 19.31 25.48
C LEU A 287 6.07 18.91 24.90
N ARG A 288 7.04 19.83 24.89
CA ARG A 288 8.41 19.55 24.45
C ARG A 288 9.14 18.59 25.39
N GLU A 289 9.00 18.78 26.71
CA GLU A 289 9.56 17.85 27.70
C GLU A 289 8.99 16.44 27.51
N GLU A 290 7.71 16.30 27.22
CA GLU A 290 7.05 15.02 27.01
C GLU A 290 7.53 14.34 25.73
N LEU A 291 7.65 15.07 24.62
CA LEU A 291 8.27 14.59 23.39
C LEU A 291 9.72 14.15 23.59
N HIS A 292 10.49 14.92 24.37
CA HIS A 292 11.88 14.59 24.67
C HIS A 292 12.01 13.31 25.52
N ARG A 293 11.11 13.09 26.50
CA ARG A 293 11.06 11.83 27.28
C ARG A 293 10.76 10.62 26.40
N MET A 294 10.06 10.81 25.28
CA MET A 294 9.76 9.76 24.31
C MET A 294 10.87 9.58 23.28
N GLY A 295 12.01 10.25 23.41
CA GLY A 295 13.14 10.14 22.48
C GLY A 295 12.94 10.90 21.16
N VAL A 296 11.96 11.80 21.10
CA VAL A 296 11.68 12.60 19.90
C VAL A 296 12.45 13.92 20.00
N VAL A 297 13.34 14.15 19.03
CA VAL A 297 14.05 15.43 18.90
C VAL A 297 13.08 16.47 18.32
N THR A 298 12.84 17.57 19.07
CA THR A 298 11.96 18.70 18.67
C THR A 298 12.77 19.85 18.13
#